data_ac3ed7e9d4633c586caa9cbd0c5e04f8
#
_entry.id   ac3ed7e9d4633c586caa9cbd0c5e04f8
#
_cell.length_a   1.000
_cell.length_b   1.000
_cell.length_c   1.000
_cell.angle_alpha   90.00
_cell.angle_beta   90.00
_cell.angle_gamma   90.00
#
_symmetry.space_group_name_H-M   'P 1'
#
loop_
_entity.id
_entity.type
_entity.pdbx_description
1 polymer ?
#
loop_
_entity_poly.entity_id
_entity_poly.type
_entity_poly.pdbx_seq_one_letter_code
_entity_poly.pdbx_strand_id
1 'polypeptide(L)'
;MPRALPVVEIEHSSAVPQILEQGSVNIELLQEHNLLGSLIERILVKELIKDVHLPEERCNQLVAGFIAQNRRHENQSLEDIAQEKAMSTQQLKTQILAPAQLQAVADQRFSGKAESRFLAQKAQLDRMVYSLLRVESQSMAQELFLKIHSNESGFAELARRFSQGEERNTNGIIGPVPANQCHPRLAEKLRSAKPGQLLEPFRIDRWWLIARLERFGAASFDQRMASQMAMELLQEWLKDETQRSLQMIADRPATHTSSR
;
A
#
# COMPACT_ATOMS: atom_id res chain seq x y z
N MET A 1 27.99 18.86 -4.95
CA MET A 1 26.67 19.39 -4.56
C MET A 1 25.68 19.03 -5.65
N PRO A 2 24.66 18.18 -5.40
CA PRO A 2 23.66 17.91 -6.41
C PRO A 2 22.80 19.16 -6.63
N ARG A 3 22.63 19.53 -7.88
CA ARG A 3 21.79 20.66 -8.32
C ARG A 3 20.35 20.35 -7.89
N ALA A 4 19.77 21.22 -7.06
CA ALA A 4 18.35 21.17 -6.75
C ALA A 4 17.56 21.29 -8.05
N LEU A 5 16.73 20.30 -8.34
CA LEU A 5 15.79 20.35 -9.46
C LEU A 5 14.74 21.44 -9.16
N PRO A 6 14.32 22.22 -10.16
CA PRO A 6 13.35 23.28 -9.95
C PRO A 6 12.03 22.70 -9.41
N VAL A 7 11.46 23.40 -8.42
CA VAL A 7 10.10 23.13 -7.91
C VAL A 7 9.13 23.45 -9.04
N VAL A 8 8.67 22.42 -9.75
CA VAL A 8 7.63 22.58 -10.76
C VAL A 8 6.31 22.64 -10.00
N GLU A 9 5.68 23.80 -9.97
CA GLU A 9 4.27 23.92 -9.58
C GLU A 9 3.44 22.97 -10.44
N ILE A 10 2.55 22.20 -9.80
CA ILE A 10 1.66 21.28 -10.51
C ILE A 10 0.54 22.11 -11.10
N GLU A 11 0.79 22.69 -12.26
CA GLU A 11 -0.33 23.10 -13.12
C GLU A 11 -1.10 21.86 -13.56
N HIS A 12 -2.41 21.97 -13.61
CA HIS A 12 -3.29 20.88 -14.06
C HIS A 12 -2.77 20.28 -15.37
N SER A 13 -2.55 18.98 -15.39
CA SER A 13 -1.92 18.33 -16.55
C SER A 13 -2.84 18.43 -17.76
N SER A 14 -2.57 19.39 -18.62
CA SER A 14 -3.22 19.50 -19.95
C SER A 14 -2.79 18.39 -20.92
N ALA A 15 -1.81 17.57 -20.50
CA ALA A 15 -1.24 16.51 -21.33
C ALA A 15 -2.21 15.34 -21.59
N VAL A 16 -3.06 15.01 -20.62
CA VAL A 16 -3.99 13.85 -20.75
C VAL A 16 -4.97 14.04 -21.91
N PRO A 17 -5.69 15.15 -22.05
CA PRO A 17 -6.57 15.34 -23.19
C PRO A 17 -5.84 15.31 -24.53
N GLN A 18 -4.65 15.91 -24.61
CA GLN A 18 -3.86 15.95 -25.85
C GLN A 18 -3.36 14.57 -26.28
N ILE A 19 -2.91 13.73 -25.33
CA ILE A 19 -2.45 12.38 -25.64
C ILE A 19 -3.59 11.48 -26.10
N LEU A 20 -4.77 11.62 -25.52
CA LEU A 20 -5.95 10.86 -25.93
C LEU A 20 -6.46 11.30 -27.31
N GLU A 21 -6.32 12.57 -27.68
CA GLU A 21 -6.70 13.09 -28.99
C GLU A 21 -5.71 12.71 -30.11
N GLN A 22 -4.41 12.67 -29.79
CA GLN A 22 -3.37 12.32 -30.78
C GLN A 22 -3.28 10.81 -31.08
N GLY A 23 -3.74 9.97 -30.14
CA GLY A 23 -3.82 8.53 -30.34
C GLY A 23 -5.19 8.15 -30.90
N SER A 24 -5.23 7.19 -31.81
CA SER A 24 -6.49 6.56 -32.29
C SER A 24 -7.11 5.69 -31.18
N VAL A 25 -7.26 6.24 -29.98
CA VAL A 25 -7.77 5.53 -28.81
C VAL A 25 -9.30 5.67 -28.77
N ASN A 26 -9.99 4.54 -28.85
CA ASN A 26 -11.44 4.53 -28.69
C ASN A 26 -11.80 4.71 -27.21
N ILE A 27 -12.18 5.95 -26.84
CA ILE A 27 -12.55 6.33 -25.46
C ILE A 27 -13.79 5.55 -25.01
N GLU A 28 -14.77 5.34 -25.87
CA GLU A 28 -16.01 4.61 -25.55
C GLU A 28 -15.68 3.16 -25.16
N LEU A 29 -14.83 2.49 -25.93
CA LEU A 29 -14.37 1.14 -25.63
C LEU A 29 -13.65 1.07 -24.29
N LEU A 30 -12.80 2.04 -23.98
CA LEU A 30 -12.10 2.11 -22.68
C LEU A 30 -13.06 2.36 -21.51
N GLN A 31 -14.11 3.15 -21.72
CA GLN A 31 -15.16 3.38 -20.72
C GLN A 31 -16.00 2.13 -20.49
N GLU A 32 -16.42 1.44 -21.55
CA GLU A 32 -17.17 0.19 -21.50
C GLU A 32 -16.45 -0.89 -20.69
N HIS A 33 -15.12 -0.96 -20.83
CA HIS A 33 -14.29 -1.92 -20.11
C HIS A 33 -13.68 -1.40 -18.80
N ASN A 34 -14.06 -0.22 -18.32
CA ASN A 34 -13.51 0.44 -17.12
C ASN A 34 -11.99 0.64 -17.16
N LEU A 35 -11.41 0.83 -18.35
CA LEU A 35 -9.96 1.00 -18.52
C LEU A 35 -9.52 2.45 -18.64
N LEU A 36 -10.45 3.39 -18.86
CA LEU A 36 -10.11 4.79 -19.11
C LEU A 36 -9.40 5.43 -17.90
N GLY A 37 -9.89 5.20 -16.68
CA GLY A 37 -9.25 5.69 -15.46
C GLY A 37 -7.82 5.17 -15.27
N SER A 38 -7.62 3.87 -15.49
CA SER A 38 -6.29 3.27 -15.41
C SER A 38 -5.33 3.78 -16.50
N LEU A 39 -5.83 4.08 -17.69
CA LEU A 39 -5.01 4.67 -18.74
C LEU A 39 -4.60 6.10 -18.38
N ILE A 40 -5.53 6.92 -17.90
CA ILE A 40 -5.26 8.29 -17.46
C ILE A 40 -4.20 8.30 -16.36
N GLU A 41 -4.35 7.46 -15.33
CA GLU A 41 -3.38 7.36 -14.24
C GLU A 41 -1.98 7.01 -14.76
N ARG A 42 -1.88 6.05 -15.71
CA ARG A 42 -0.60 5.68 -16.33
C ARG A 42 0.01 6.81 -17.15
N ILE A 43 -0.81 7.61 -17.84
CA ILE A 43 -0.36 8.80 -18.56
C ILE A 43 0.17 9.83 -17.57
N LEU A 44 -0.54 10.11 -16.49
CA LEU A 44 -0.11 11.04 -15.44
C LEU A 44 1.21 10.59 -14.80
N VAL A 45 1.33 9.31 -14.45
CA VAL A 45 2.58 8.75 -13.92
C VAL A 45 3.73 8.93 -14.91
N LYS A 46 3.51 8.62 -16.20
CA LYS A 46 4.53 8.77 -17.23
C LYS A 46 4.99 10.22 -17.38
N GLU A 47 4.06 11.17 -17.33
CA GLU A 47 4.40 12.61 -17.36
C GLU A 47 5.18 13.05 -16.11
N LEU A 48 4.80 12.56 -14.94
CA LEU A 48 5.49 12.88 -13.68
C LEU A 48 6.94 12.42 -13.66
N ILE A 49 7.23 11.27 -14.24
CA ILE A 49 8.56 10.66 -14.16
C ILE A 49 9.45 10.92 -15.38
N LYS A 50 8.95 11.59 -16.44
CA LYS A 50 9.68 11.77 -17.71
C LYS A 50 11.05 12.42 -17.56
N ASP A 51 11.17 13.40 -16.64
CA ASP A 51 12.39 14.18 -16.41
C ASP A 51 13.16 13.70 -15.15
N VAL A 52 12.73 12.58 -14.56
CA VAL A 52 13.37 12.02 -13.35
C VAL A 52 14.46 11.04 -13.75
N HIS A 53 15.70 11.41 -13.45
CA HIS A 53 16.87 10.59 -13.70
C HIS A 53 17.37 9.96 -12.40
N LEU A 54 17.42 8.64 -12.37
CA LEU A 54 18.04 7.90 -11.28
C LEU A 54 19.54 7.71 -11.56
N PRO A 55 20.37 7.63 -10.51
CA PRO A 55 21.77 7.25 -10.67
C PRO A 55 21.92 5.92 -11.40
N GLU A 56 22.90 5.82 -12.30
CA GLU A 56 23.12 4.62 -13.14
C GLU A 56 23.29 3.35 -12.31
N GLU A 57 24.03 3.43 -11.21
CA GLU A 57 24.20 2.32 -10.28
C GLU A 57 22.86 1.82 -9.73
N ARG A 58 21.95 2.76 -9.40
CA ARG A 58 20.60 2.41 -8.91
C ARG A 58 19.76 1.75 -10.00
N CYS A 59 19.84 2.24 -11.22
CA CYS A 59 19.17 1.62 -12.37
C CYS A 59 19.63 0.17 -12.56
N ASN A 60 20.94 -0.04 -12.53
CA ASN A 60 21.53 -1.38 -12.69
C ASN A 60 21.11 -2.34 -11.57
N GLN A 61 21.09 -1.87 -10.32
CA GLN A 61 20.61 -2.66 -9.18
C GLN A 61 19.14 -3.07 -9.33
N LEU A 62 18.27 -2.14 -9.75
CA LEU A 62 16.84 -2.42 -9.94
C LEU A 62 16.62 -3.44 -11.06
N VAL A 63 17.32 -3.28 -12.18
CA VAL A 63 17.23 -4.22 -13.31
C VAL A 63 17.76 -5.60 -12.92
N ALA A 64 18.91 -5.68 -12.25
CA ALA A 64 19.47 -6.94 -11.78
C ALA A 64 18.54 -7.65 -10.78
N GLY A 65 17.97 -6.88 -9.83
CA GLY A 65 16.98 -7.40 -8.88
C GLY A 65 15.74 -7.95 -9.56
N PHE A 66 15.24 -7.26 -10.59
CA PHE A 66 14.10 -7.70 -11.38
C PHE A 66 14.39 -9.01 -12.12
N ILE A 67 15.55 -9.11 -12.78
CA ILE A 67 15.98 -10.34 -13.47
C ILE A 67 16.06 -11.49 -12.47
N ALA A 68 16.70 -11.28 -11.30
CA ALA A 68 16.84 -12.31 -10.28
C ALA A 68 15.50 -12.86 -9.77
N GLN A 69 14.47 -12.02 -9.69
CA GLN A 69 13.13 -12.40 -9.21
C GLN A 69 12.26 -13.04 -10.29
N ASN A 70 12.47 -12.72 -11.56
CA ASN A 70 11.60 -13.12 -12.67
C ASN A 70 12.21 -14.16 -13.61
N ARG A 71 13.50 -14.48 -13.47
CA ARG A 71 14.15 -15.50 -14.29
C ARG A 71 13.58 -16.89 -14.03
N ARG A 72 13.30 -17.62 -15.09
CA ARG A 72 12.91 -19.04 -15.07
C ARG A 72 14.09 -19.98 -15.22
N HIS A 73 15.17 -19.50 -15.81
CA HIS A 73 16.42 -20.23 -16.07
C HIS A 73 17.61 -19.39 -15.66
N GLU A 74 18.70 -20.03 -15.28
CA GLU A 74 19.89 -19.39 -14.68
C GLU A 74 20.51 -18.30 -15.57
N ASN A 75 20.44 -18.43 -16.89
CA ASN A 75 21.05 -17.53 -17.87
C ASN A 75 20.04 -16.62 -18.60
N GLN A 76 18.80 -16.50 -18.08
CA GLN A 76 17.79 -15.69 -18.74
C GLN A 76 18.13 -14.20 -18.64
N SER A 77 18.23 -13.52 -19.77
CA SER A 77 18.54 -12.11 -19.88
C SER A 77 17.29 -11.22 -19.75
N LEU A 78 17.50 -9.90 -19.64
CA LEU A 78 16.38 -8.93 -19.64
C LEU A 78 15.67 -8.94 -21.00
N GLU A 79 16.41 -9.15 -22.10
CA GLU A 79 15.92 -9.25 -23.46
C GLU A 79 14.95 -10.44 -23.61
N ASP A 80 15.31 -11.60 -23.06
CA ASP A 80 14.47 -12.80 -23.09
C ASP A 80 13.15 -12.57 -22.32
N ILE A 81 13.24 -11.95 -21.13
CA ILE A 81 12.06 -11.63 -20.33
C ILE A 81 11.17 -10.60 -21.05
N ALA A 82 11.75 -9.62 -21.73
CA ALA A 82 11.00 -8.63 -22.48
C ALA A 82 10.27 -9.28 -23.67
N GLN A 83 10.91 -10.19 -24.38
CA GLN A 83 10.33 -10.93 -25.49
C GLN A 83 9.15 -11.81 -25.03
N GLU A 84 9.29 -12.53 -23.91
CA GLU A 84 8.19 -13.31 -23.32
C GLU A 84 6.96 -12.44 -22.96
N LYS A 85 7.19 -11.18 -22.61
CA LYS A 85 6.13 -10.20 -22.28
C LYS A 85 5.62 -9.44 -23.51
N ALA A 86 6.08 -9.78 -24.72
CA ALA A 86 5.77 -9.05 -25.96
C ALA A 86 6.09 -7.54 -25.88
N MET A 87 7.22 -7.20 -25.25
CA MET A 87 7.69 -5.82 -25.03
C MET A 87 9.11 -5.63 -25.56
N SER A 88 9.47 -4.38 -25.88
CA SER A 88 10.89 -4.07 -26.11
C SER A 88 11.63 -4.02 -24.75
N THR A 89 12.95 -4.30 -24.78
CA THR A 89 13.82 -4.17 -23.61
C THR A 89 13.74 -2.77 -22.97
N GLN A 90 13.61 -1.74 -23.82
CA GLN A 90 13.45 -0.36 -23.34
C GLN A 90 12.14 -0.13 -22.60
N GLN A 91 11.03 -0.68 -23.11
CA GLN A 91 9.73 -0.61 -22.42
C GLN A 91 9.78 -1.33 -21.06
N LEU A 92 10.41 -2.50 -21.02
CA LEU A 92 10.57 -3.25 -19.79
C LEU A 92 11.45 -2.49 -18.78
N LYS A 93 12.59 -1.91 -19.22
CA LYS A 93 13.42 -1.05 -18.35
C LYS A 93 12.62 0.12 -17.77
N THR A 94 11.84 0.80 -18.60
CA THR A 94 10.99 1.90 -18.14
C THR A 94 10.01 1.44 -17.06
N GLN A 95 9.38 0.29 -17.22
CA GLN A 95 8.47 -0.26 -16.20
C GLN A 95 9.19 -0.64 -14.89
N ILE A 96 10.41 -1.19 -14.99
CA ILE A 96 11.22 -1.56 -13.82
C ILE A 96 11.63 -0.30 -13.01
N LEU A 97 11.98 0.76 -13.70
CA LEU A 97 12.47 1.98 -13.07
C LEU A 97 11.36 2.91 -12.56
N ALA A 98 10.18 2.85 -13.17
CA ALA A 98 9.06 3.75 -12.86
C ALA A 98 8.69 3.84 -11.36
N PRO A 99 8.63 2.76 -10.56
CA PRO A 99 8.34 2.87 -9.14
C PRO A 99 9.38 3.68 -8.35
N ALA A 100 10.66 3.52 -8.67
CA ALA A 100 11.73 4.26 -8.02
C ALA A 100 11.76 5.74 -8.45
N GLN A 101 11.47 6.02 -9.72
CA GLN A 101 11.32 7.38 -10.22
C GLN A 101 10.10 8.07 -9.56
N LEU A 102 8.99 7.34 -9.43
CA LEU A 102 7.79 7.86 -8.78
C LEU A 102 8.04 8.15 -7.29
N GLN A 103 8.82 7.30 -6.60
CA GLN A 103 9.24 7.57 -5.22
C GLN A 103 10.09 8.85 -5.14
N ALA A 104 11.01 9.06 -6.08
CA ALA A 104 11.81 10.29 -6.12
C ALA A 104 10.93 11.54 -6.33
N VAL A 105 9.88 11.45 -7.17
CA VAL A 105 8.89 12.52 -7.32
C VAL A 105 8.15 12.77 -6.01
N ALA A 106 7.71 11.71 -5.33
CA ALA A 106 7.01 11.81 -4.06
C ALA A 106 7.88 12.52 -3.01
N ASP A 107 9.11 12.05 -2.82
CA ASP A 107 10.06 12.62 -1.86
C ASP A 107 10.37 14.10 -2.18
N GLN A 108 10.49 14.45 -3.45
CA GLN A 108 10.74 15.82 -3.86
C GLN A 108 9.56 16.75 -3.60
N ARG A 109 8.34 16.31 -3.93
CA ARG A 109 7.16 17.18 -3.93
C ARG A 109 6.43 17.23 -2.59
N PHE A 110 6.45 16.14 -1.83
CA PHE A 110 5.62 15.97 -0.63
C PHE A 110 6.41 15.83 0.66
N SER A 111 7.75 15.86 0.65
CA SER A 111 8.56 15.80 1.88
C SER A 111 8.14 16.84 2.92
N GLY A 112 7.84 18.07 2.49
CA GLY A 112 7.40 19.13 3.41
C GLY A 112 6.05 18.89 4.08
N LYS A 113 5.21 17.97 3.57
CA LYS A 113 3.91 17.60 4.13
C LYS A 113 3.93 16.23 4.81
N ALA A 114 5.00 15.46 4.65
CA ALA A 114 5.11 14.09 5.13
C ALA A 114 5.00 13.98 6.66
N GLU A 115 5.60 14.89 7.41
CA GLU A 115 5.51 14.90 8.87
C GLU A 115 4.08 15.18 9.36
N SER A 116 3.41 16.16 8.79
CA SER A 116 2.01 16.45 9.13
C SER A 116 1.10 15.26 8.83
N ARG A 117 1.33 14.57 7.70
CA ARG A 117 0.63 13.34 7.36
C ARG A 117 0.87 12.23 8.37
N PHE A 118 2.14 12.03 8.74
CA PHE A 118 2.51 11.06 9.77
C PHE A 118 1.81 11.34 11.10
N LEU A 119 1.84 12.59 11.58
CA LEU A 119 1.20 12.97 12.84
C LEU A 119 -0.30 12.71 12.84
N ALA A 120 -0.98 12.97 11.73
CA ALA A 120 -2.40 12.70 11.56
C ALA A 120 -2.75 11.20 11.63
N GLN A 121 -1.82 10.32 11.26
CA GLN A 121 -2.03 8.87 11.20
C GLN A 121 -1.24 8.11 12.28
N LYS A 122 -0.45 8.78 13.11
CA LYS A 122 0.51 8.15 14.03
C LYS A 122 -0.09 7.01 14.83
N ALA A 123 -1.26 7.22 15.40
CA ALA A 123 -1.94 6.20 16.19
C ALA A 123 -2.30 4.93 15.39
N GLN A 124 -2.50 5.05 14.08
CA GLN A 124 -2.81 3.93 13.19
C GLN A 124 -1.54 3.20 12.72
N LEU A 125 -0.40 3.88 12.75
CA LEU A 125 0.91 3.36 12.33
C LEU A 125 1.67 2.68 13.47
N ASP A 126 1.26 2.89 14.72
CA ASP A 126 1.82 2.19 15.88
C ASP A 126 1.75 0.68 15.66
N ARG A 127 2.80 -0.03 16.04
CA ARG A 127 2.92 -1.47 15.83
C ARG A 127 2.65 -2.23 17.12
N MET A 128 1.92 -3.32 16.98
CA MET A 128 1.54 -4.18 18.10
C MET A 128 1.94 -5.61 17.82
N VAL A 129 2.43 -6.28 18.85
CA VAL A 129 2.48 -7.74 18.93
C VAL A 129 1.52 -8.13 20.04
N TYR A 130 0.59 -9.01 19.75
CA TYR A 130 -0.41 -9.43 20.71
C TYR A 130 -0.73 -10.92 20.52
N SER A 131 -1.16 -11.54 21.61
CA SER A 131 -1.76 -12.87 21.58
C SER A 131 -3.27 -12.74 21.43
N LEU A 132 -3.87 -13.55 20.59
CA LEU A 132 -5.30 -13.60 20.32
C LEU A 132 -5.81 -15.03 20.38
N LEU A 133 -6.98 -15.22 20.97
CA LEU A 133 -7.77 -16.42 20.96
C LEU A 133 -9.23 -16.02 20.73
N ARG A 134 -9.90 -16.66 19.77
CA ARG A 134 -11.30 -16.38 19.44
C ARG A 134 -12.14 -17.64 19.47
N VAL A 135 -13.32 -17.55 20.08
CA VAL A 135 -14.34 -18.61 20.16
C VAL A 135 -15.73 -18.02 19.96
N GLU A 136 -16.71 -18.85 19.60
CA GLU A 136 -18.09 -18.38 19.42
C GLU A 136 -18.86 -18.27 20.76
N SER A 137 -18.52 -19.12 21.72
CA SER A 137 -19.23 -19.19 23.01
C SER A 137 -18.65 -18.23 24.05
N GLN A 138 -19.51 -17.41 24.64
CA GLN A 138 -19.14 -16.53 25.76
C GLN A 138 -18.63 -17.32 26.97
N SER A 139 -19.33 -18.39 27.34
CA SER A 139 -18.98 -19.22 28.49
C SER A 139 -17.60 -19.88 28.30
N MET A 140 -17.31 -20.37 27.10
CA MET A 140 -15.99 -20.89 26.76
C MET A 140 -14.91 -19.82 26.84
N ALA A 141 -15.16 -18.62 26.30
CA ALA A 141 -14.21 -17.51 26.40
C ALA A 141 -13.90 -17.16 27.86
N GLN A 142 -14.93 -17.14 28.71
CA GLN A 142 -14.75 -16.85 30.14
C GLN A 142 -13.95 -17.95 30.85
N GLU A 143 -14.22 -19.21 30.57
CA GLU A 143 -13.46 -20.34 31.11
C GLU A 143 -11.97 -20.27 30.70
N LEU A 144 -11.70 -20.09 29.41
CA LEU A 144 -10.35 -19.99 28.89
C LEU A 144 -9.59 -18.77 29.44
N PHE A 145 -10.29 -17.65 29.61
CA PHE A 145 -9.73 -16.45 30.24
C PHE A 145 -9.30 -16.75 31.69
N LEU A 146 -10.15 -17.39 32.49
CA LEU A 146 -9.84 -17.74 33.86
C LEU A 146 -8.65 -18.69 33.95
N LYS A 147 -8.54 -19.69 33.09
CA LYS A 147 -7.39 -20.61 33.04
C LYS A 147 -6.07 -19.90 32.72
N ILE A 148 -6.11 -18.89 31.81
CA ILE A 148 -4.93 -18.08 31.50
C ILE A 148 -4.62 -17.16 32.69
N HIS A 149 -5.62 -16.52 33.24
CA HIS A 149 -5.46 -15.54 34.32
C HIS A 149 -4.92 -16.19 35.61
N SER A 150 -5.36 -17.40 35.93
CA SER A 150 -4.86 -18.19 37.07
C SER A 150 -3.53 -18.92 36.81
N ASN A 151 -2.96 -18.81 35.60
CA ASN A 151 -1.79 -19.56 35.16
C ASN A 151 -1.97 -21.09 35.18
N GLU A 152 -3.20 -21.58 35.14
CA GLU A 152 -3.51 -23.01 35.03
C GLU A 152 -3.09 -23.57 33.66
N SER A 153 -3.24 -22.75 32.61
CA SER A 153 -2.83 -23.11 31.24
C SER A 153 -2.20 -21.92 30.51
N GLY A 154 -1.24 -22.20 29.66
CA GLY A 154 -0.57 -21.17 28.87
C GLY A 154 -1.45 -20.65 27.72
N PHE A 155 -1.36 -19.34 27.43
CA PHE A 155 -2.10 -18.72 26.32
C PHE A 155 -1.87 -19.45 24.98
N ALA A 156 -0.60 -19.76 24.66
CA ALA A 156 -0.20 -20.42 23.42
C ALA A 156 -0.84 -21.82 23.27
N GLU A 157 -0.91 -22.59 24.35
CA GLU A 157 -1.53 -23.91 24.37
C GLU A 157 -3.03 -23.82 24.08
N LEU A 158 -3.72 -22.92 24.80
CA LEU A 158 -5.16 -22.74 24.65
C LEU A 158 -5.51 -22.15 23.27
N ALA A 159 -4.71 -21.21 22.77
CA ALA A 159 -4.92 -20.67 21.43
C ALA A 159 -4.80 -21.74 20.34
N ARG A 160 -3.75 -22.57 20.40
CA ARG A 160 -3.57 -23.68 19.48
C ARG A 160 -4.70 -24.69 19.52
N ARG A 161 -5.24 -24.96 20.73
CA ARG A 161 -6.26 -26.00 20.94
C ARG A 161 -7.67 -25.52 20.63
N PHE A 162 -8.00 -24.29 21.01
CA PHE A 162 -9.39 -23.81 21.04
C PHE A 162 -9.68 -22.65 20.09
N SER A 163 -8.65 -21.89 19.62
CA SER A 163 -8.93 -20.78 18.72
C SER A 163 -9.52 -21.26 17.40
N GLN A 164 -10.53 -20.54 16.93
CA GLN A 164 -11.24 -20.80 15.69
C GLN A 164 -10.79 -19.90 14.52
N GLY A 165 -9.72 -19.14 14.71
CA GLY A 165 -9.11 -18.32 13.68
C GLY A 165 -7.72 -18.82 13.26
N GLU A 166 -7.13 -18.13 12.28
CA GLU A 166 -5.80 -18.47 11.75
C GLU A 166 -4.67 -18.34 12.77
N GLU A 167 -4.87 -17.50 13.78
CA GLU A 167 -3.92 -17.34 14.90
C GLU A 167 -3.67 -18.65 15.66
N ARG A 168 -4.54 -19.64 15.51
CA ARG A 168 -4.30 -21.00 15.99
C ARG A 168 -2.95 -21.57 15.51
N ASN A 169 -2.59 -21.29 14.25
CA ASN A 169 -1.37 -21.79 13.61
C ASN A 169 -0.09 -21.13 14.13
N THR A 170 -0.23 -19.96 14.75
CA THR A 170 0.88 -19.17 15.34
C THR A 170 0.86 -19.21 16.87
N ASN A 171 0.18 -20.20 17.48
CA ASN A 171 0.00 -20.31 18.93
C ASN A 171 -0.63 -19.03 19.53
N GLY A 172 -1.46 -18.36 18.78
CA GLY A 172 -2.15 -17.14 19.15
C GLY A 172 -1.37 -15.86 18.91
N ILE A 173 -0.09 -15.89 18.54
CA ILE A 173 0.75 -14.69 18.38
C ILE A 173 0.50 -14.06 17.00
N ILE A 174 0.20 -12.76 17.02
CA ILE A 174 0.00 -11.92 15.82
C ILE A 174 0.95 -10.72 15.92
N GLY A 175 1.62 -10.43 14.83
CA GLY A 175 2.46 -9.24 14.70
C GLY A 175 3.96 -9.51 14.55
N PRO A 176 4.74 -8.42 14.41
CA PRO A 176 4.35 -7.02 14.58
C PRO A 176 3.49 -6.48 13.43
N VAL A 177 2.28 -6.03 13.72
CA VAL A 177 1.35 -5.45 12.74
C VAL A 177 1.00 -4.00 13.11
N PRO A 178 0.77 -3.11 12.12
CA PRO A 178 0.24 -1.78 12.37
C PRO A 178 -1.17 -1.82 12.98
N ALA A 179 -1.50 -0.85 13.83
CA ALA A 179 -2.79 -0.81 14.49
C ALA A 179 -3.98 -0.72 13.52
N ASN A 180 -3.79 -0.12 12.34
CA ASN A 180 -4.82 -0.04 11.30
C ASN A 180 -5.13 -1.37 10.60
N GLN A 181 -4.29 -2.39 10.77
CA GLN A 181 -4.57 -3.75 10.30
C GLN A 181 -5.36 -4.59 11.31
N CYS A 182 -5.51 -4.09 12.53
CA CYS A 182 -6.35 -4.71 13.54
C CYS A 182 -7.80 -4.22 13.40
N HIS A 183 -8.76 -5.05 13.84
CA HIS A 183 -10.13 -4.57 13.98
C HIS A 183 -10.16 -3.35 14.94
N PRO A 184 -10.87 -2.25 14.63
CA PRO A 184 -10.81 -0.99 15.41
C PRO A 184 -11.02 -1.16 16.92
N ARG A 185 -12.02 -1.94 17.34
CA ARG A 185 -12.27 -2.24 18.75
C ARG A 185 -11.15 -3.02 19.44
N LEU A 186 -10.48 -3.93 18.72
CA LEU A 186 -9.32 -4.65 19.24
C LEU A 186 -8.12 -3.71 19.38
N ALA A 187 -7.84 -2.90 18.35
CA ALA A 187 -6.75 -1.93 18.36
C ALA A 187 -6.89 -0.91 19.51
N GLU A 188 -8.11 -0.43 19.76
CA GLU A 188 -8.41 0.49 20.87
C GLU A 188 -8.10 -0.15 22.24
N LYS A 189 -8.58 -1.38 22.46
CA LYS A 189 -8.33 -2.12 23.72
C LYS A 189 -6.84 -2.44 23.91
N LEU A 190 -6.15 -2.87 22.85
CA LEU A 190 -4.71 -3.15 22.93
C LEU A 190 -3.89 -1.89 23.16
N ARG A 191 -4.29 -0.74 22.60
CA ARG A 191 -3.59 0.54 22.81
C ARG A 191 -3.68 1.03 24.24
N SER A 192 -4.80 0.78 24.93
CA SER A 192 -5.00 1.13 26.33
C SER A 192 -4.40 0.11 27.32
N ALA A 193 -3.98 -1.05 26.84
CA ALA A 193 -3.39 -2.10 27.66
C ALA A 193 -1.89 -1.89 27.89
N LYS A 194 -1.39 -2.45 29.01
CA LYS A 194 0.06 -2.54 29.25
C LYS A 194 0.61 -3.84 28.64
N PRO A 195 1.88 -3.86 28.20
CA PRO A 195 2.53 -5.11 27.79
C PRO A 195 2.40 -6.19 28.89
N GLY A 196 2.03 -7.40 28.47
CA GLY A 196 1.72 -8.53 29.34
C GLY A 196 0.29 -8.55 29.90
N GLN A 197 -0.49 -7.46 29.73
CA GLN A 197 -1.86 -7.39 30.26
C GLN A 197 -2.80 -8.28 29.43
N LEU A 198 -3.45 -9.22 30.11
CA LEU A 198 -4.54 -10.02 29.59
C LEU A 198 -5.84 -9.19 29.65
N LEU A 199 -6.54 -9.09 28.52
CA LEU A 199 -7.82 -8.39 28.43
C LEU A 199 -8.95 -9.34 28.74
N GLU A 200 -9.95 -8.84 29.47
CA GLU A 200 -11.20 -9.57 29.69
C GLU A 200 -11.87 -9.94 28.34
N PRO A 201 -12.58 -11.07 28.26
CA PRO A 201 -13.25 -11.46 27.03
C PRO A 201 -14.21 -10.39 26.54
N PHE A 202 -14.16 -10.07 25.26
CA PHE A 202 -15.03 -9.09 24.63
C PHE A 202 -15.48 -9.59 23.25
N ARG A 203 -16.63 -9.09 22.81
CA ARG A 203 -17.25 -9.53 21.55
C ARG A 203 -16.90 -8.61 20.40
N ILE A 204 -16.50 -9.21 19.28
CA ILE A 204 -16.42 -8.56 17.96
C ILE A 204 -17.19 -9.46 16.98
N ASP A 205 -18.23 -8.91 16.38
CA ASP A 205 -19.15 -9.63 15.50
C ASP A 205 -19.72 -10.88 16.21
N ARG A 206 -19.50 -12.07 15.63
CA ARG A 206 -19.91 -13.35 16.21
C ARG A 206 -18.91 -13.92 17.21
N TRP A 207 -17.69 -13.34 17.30
CA TRP A 207 -16.58 -13.92 18.04
C TRP A 207 -16.42 -13.30 19.43
N TRP A 208 -16.15 -14.12 20.41
CA TRP A 208 -15.60 -13.72 21.69
C TRP A 208 -14.09 -13.85 21.64
N LEU A 209 -13.42 -12.76 21.96
CA LEU A 209 -11.97 -12.63 21.89
C LEU A 209 -11.38 -12.54 23.30
N ILE A 210 -10.27 -13.27 23.50
CA ILE A 210 -9.34 -13.08 24.60
C ILE A 210 -8.06 -12.58 23.96
N ALA A 211 -7.52 -11.46 24.45
CA ALA A 211 -6.31 -10.91 23.89
C ALA A 211 -5.33 -10.48 24.99
N ARG A 212 -4.04 -10.53 24.70
CA ARG A 212 -2.99 -10.03 25.57
C ARG A 212 -2.01 -9.20 24.72
N LEU A 213 -1.75 -7.97 25.16
CA LEU A 213 -0.71 -7.17 24.53
C LEU A 213 0.67 -7.75 24.91
N GLU A 214 1.45 -8.18 23.91
CA GLU A 214 2.82 -8.69 24.16
C GLU A 214 3.83 -7.54 24.07
N ARG A 215 3.71 -6.71 23.03
CA ARG A 215 4.61 -5.58 22.80
C ARG A 215 3.89 -4.45 22.06
N PHE A 216 4.16 -3.23 22.47
CA PHE A 216 3.76 -2.02 21.78
C PHE A 216 4.99 -1.28 21.26
N GLY A 217 4.98 -0.88 20.00
CA GLY A 217 6.02 -0.08 19.38
C GLY A 217 5.41 1.17 18.77
N ALA A 218 5.70 2.31 19.36
CA ALA A 218 5.26 3.59 18.81
C ALA A 218 5.93 3.82 17.45
N ALA A 219 5.15 4.27 16.47
CA ALA A 219 5.68 4.68 15.17
C ALA A 219 6.56 5.92 15.34
N SER A 220 7.69 5.93 14.65
CA SER A 220 8.65 7.05 14.61
C SER A 220 8.70 7.63 13.20
N PHE A 221 8.91 8.94 13.13
CA PHE A 221 9.12 9.64 11.86
C PHE A 221 10.61 9.58 11.51
N ASP A 222 10.99 8.54 10.80
CA ASP A 222 12.33 8.37 10.21
C ASP A 222 12.28 8.60 8.69
N GLN A 223 13.42 8.51 8.02
CA GLN A 223 13.52 8.70 6.57
C GLN A 223 12.60 7.75 5.78
N ARG A 224 12.48 6.50 6.21
CA ARG A 224 11.60 5.51 5.58
C ARG A 224 10.13 5.91 5.73
N MET A 225 9.75 6.35 6.92
CA MET A 225 8.40 6.83 7.19
C MET A 225 8.09 8.10 6.41
N ALA A 226 9.05 9.03 6.32
CA ALA A 226 8.90 10.24 5.51
C ALA A 226 8.63 9.91 4.03
N SER A 227 9.42 9.01 3.44
CA SER A 227 9.22 8.54 2.06
C SER A 227 7.89 7.81 1.87
N GLN A 228 7.46 7.02 2.86
CA GLN A 228 6.15 6.36 2.83
C GLN A 228 5.01 7.40 2.82
N MET A 229 5.05 8.38 3.73
CA MET A 229 4.04 9.44 3.81
C MET A 229 4.00 10.29 2.54
N ALA A 230 5.17 10.61 1.97
CA ALA A 230 5.27 11.33 0.72
C ALA A 230 4.63 10.54 -0.44
N MET A 231 4.85 9.22 -0.51
CA MET A 231 4.23 8.37 -1.52
C MET A 231 2.70 8.28 -1.34
N GLU A 232 2.19 8.18 -0.12
CA GLU A 232 0.75 8.20 0.15
C GLU A 232 0.10 9.51 -0.34
N LEU A 233 0.74 10.65 -0.08
CA LEU A 233 0.28 11.95 -0.56
C LEU A 233 0.31 12.05 -2.10
N LEU A 234 1.32 11.49 -2.75
CA LEU A 234 1.36 11.41 -4.21
C LEU A 234 0.25 10.52 -4.77
N GLN A 235 -0.04 9.38 -4.15
CA GLN A 235 -1.12 8.50 -4.58
C GLN A 235 -2.50 9.16 -4.44
N GLU A 236 -2.74 9.89 -3.36
CA GLU A 236 -3.97 10.70 -3.21
C GLU A 236 -4.07 11.75 -4.31
N TRP A 237 -2.98 12.47 -4.57
CA TRP A 237 -2.96 13.46 -5.65
C TRP A 237 -3.24 12.83 -7.02
N LEU A 238 -2.61 11.68 -7.33
CA LEU A 238 -2.86 10.95 -8.59
C LEU A 238 -4.33 10.54 -8.73
N LYS A 239 -4.93 10.06 -7.64
CA LYS A 239 -6.34 9.70 -7.63
C LYS A 239 -7.24 10.90 -7.93
N ASP A 240 -7.00 12.02 -7.26
CA ASP A 240 -7.79 13.24 -7.45
C ASP A 240 -7.63 13.80 -8.86
N GLU A 241 -6.41 13.79 -9.42
CA GLU A 241 -6.14 14.27 -10.76
C GLU A 241 -6.73 13.36 -11.84
N THR A 242 -6.71 12.04 -11.59
CA THR A 242 -7.41 11.07 -12.45
C THR A 242 -8.91 11.34 -12.48
N GLN A 243 -9.54 11.59 -11.34
CA GLN A 243 -10.97 11.91 -11.25
C GLN A 243 -11.31 13.22 -11.97
N ARG A 244 -10.50 14.26 -11.82
CA ARG A 244 -10.67 15.54 -12.54
C ARG A 244 -10.56 15.34 -14.04
N SER A 245 -9.58 14.56 -14.50
CA SER A 245 -9.39 14.24 -15.91
C SER A 245 -10.59 13.48 -16.50
N LEU A 246 -11.14 12.51 -15.76
CA LEU A 246 -12.34 11.78 -16.15
C LEU A 246 -13.54 12.72 -16.29
N GLN A 247 -13.70 13.63 -15.34
CA GLN A 247 -14.81 14.60 -15.38
C GLN A 247 -14.68 15.55 -16.56
N MET A 248 -13.49 16.08 -16.84
CA MET A 248 -13.24 16.92 -18.02
C MET A 248 -13.55 16.21 -19.34
N ILE A 249 -13.30 14.89 -19.43
CA ILE A 249 -13.63 14.09 -20.60
C ILE A 249 -15.15 13.89 -20.72
N ALA A 250 -15.83 13.62 -19.60
CA ALA A 250 -17.28 13.43 -19.57
C ALA A 250 -18.06 14.70 -19.92
N ASP A 251 -17.54 15.88 -19.52
CA ASP A 251 -18.18 17.18 -19.76
C ASP A 251 -17.93 17.73 -21.18
N ARG A 252 -17.12 17.06 -22.01
CA ARG A 252 -16.93 17.44 -23.42
C ARG A 252 -18.18 17.13 -24.21
N PRO A 253 -18.74 18.11 -24.92
CA PRO A 253 -19.87 17.86 -25.83
C PRO A 253 -19.40 16.84 -26.90
N ALA A 254 -20.22 15.81 -27.11
CA ALA A 254 -19.98 14.83 -28.16
C ALA A 254 -19.86 15.58 -29.52
N THR A 255 -18.65 15.69 -30.02
CA THR A 255 -18.41 16.17 -31.38
C THR A 255 -18.92 15.09 -32.31
N HIS A 256 -20.16 15.28 -32.79
CA HIS A 256 -20.73 14.52 -33.90
C HIS A 256 -19.77 14.66 -35.08
N THR A 257 -18.94 13.67 -35.31
CA THR A 257 -18.30 13.45 -36.60
C THR A 257 -19.43 13.02 -37.56
N SER A 258 -20.13 13.99 -38.15
CA SER A 258 -20.95 13.73 -39.33
C SER A 258 -20.02 13.24 -40.43
N SER A 259 -20.00 11.94 -40.63
CA SER A 259 -19.47 11.33 -41.86
C SER A 259 -20.37 11.80 -43.02
N ARG A 260 -19.80 12.54 -43.92
CA ARG A 260 -20.28 12.64 -45.30
C ARG A 260 -19.45 11.74 -46.20
#